data_b4e46166ab83f79ded858ccd182d4f8d
#
_entry.id   b4e46166ab83f79ded858ccd182d4f8d
#
_cell.length_a   1.000
_cell.length_b   1.000
_cell.length_c   1.000
_cell.angle_alpha   90.00
_cell.angle_beta   90.00
_cell.angle_gamma   90.00
#
_symmetry.space_group_name_H-M   'P 1'
#
loop_
_entity.id
_entity.type
_entity.pdbx_description
1 polymer ?
#
loop_
_entity_poly.entity_id
_entity_poly.type
_entity_poly.pdbx_seq_one_letter_code
_entity_poly.pdbx_strand_id
1 'polypeptide(L)'
;MVDFSTVVDSKLGQTQKNLATLFTEINSFPQPDRIIILFDEIDAIALDRTDPNDLREMGRATSAMLKGLDRINENIVLIATTNLYNHFDKALIRRFDSIINFNQYSNEDLMSIAEKMLDRYLSK
;
A
#
# COMPACT_ATOMS: atom_id res chain seq x y z
N MET A 1 10.16 3.97 2.98
CA MET A 1 8.71 4.02 3.21
C MET A 1 8.12 5.01 2.23
N VAL A 2 7.07 4.64 1.54
CA VAL A 2 6.32 5.50 0.62
C VAL A 2 4.97 5.79 1.25
N ASP A 3 4.71 7.06 1.51
CA ASP A 3 3.40 7.53 1.99
C ASP A 3 2.55 7.88 0.76
N PHE A 4 1.49 7.11 0.54
CA PHE A 4 0.61 7.28 -0.62
C PHE A 4 -0.24 8.55 -0.55
N SER A 5 -0.43 9.16 0.60
CA SER A 5 -1.09 10.44 0.70
C SER A 5 -0.36 11.55 -0.08
N THR A 6 0.96 11.41 -0.22
CA THR A 6 1.80 12.34 -1.00
C THR A 6 1.85 12.03 -2.50
N VAL A 7 1.49 10.82 -2.89
CA VAL A 7 1.46 10.38 -4.30
C VAL A 7 0.18 10.81 -4.99
N VAL A 8 -0.93 10.86 -4.24
CA VAL A 8 -2.24 11.29 -4.73
C VAL A 8 -2.25 12.81 -4.92
N ASP A 9 -2.63 13.26 -6.11
CA ASP A 9 -2.75 14.68 -6.44
C ASP A 9 -4.16 14.96 -6.98
N SER A 10 -4.72 16.10 -6.64
CA SER A 10 -6.03 16.55 -7.11
C SER A 10 -6.03 16.96 -8.59
N LYS A 11 -4.85 17.14 -9.21
CA LYS A 11 -4.72 17.48 -10.63
C LYS A 11 -4.90 16.26 -11.52
N LEU A 12 -5.72 16.40 -12.53
CA LEU A 12 -6.05 15.33 -13.48
C LEU A 12 -4.79 14.68 -14.09
N GLY A 13 -4.66 13.36 -13.94
CA GLY A 13 -3.54 12.58 -14.48
C GLY A 13 -2.22 12.70 -13.74
N GLN A 14 -2.12 13.53 -12.69
CA GLN A 14 -0.88 13.70 -11.95
C GLN A 14 -0.57 12.48 -11.08
N THR A 15 -1.57 11.90 -10.42
CA THR A 15 -1.42 10.66 -9.64
C THR A 15 -0.86 9.52 -10.49
N GLN A 16 -1.37 9.35 -11.71
CA GLN A 16 -0.85 8.33 -12.64
C GLN A 16 0.64 8.56 -12.98
N LYS A 17 1.05 9.81 -13.22
CA LYS A 17 2.45 10.15 -13.50
C LYS A 17 3.33 9.92 -12.28
N ASN A 18 2.87 10.32 -11.10
CA ASN A 18 3.59 10.12 -9.85
C ASN A 18 3.85 8.63 -9.58
N LEU A 19 2.84 7.77 -9.79
CA LEU A 19 2.98 6.32 -9.68
C LEU A 19 3.98 5.76 -10.69
N ALA A 20 3.93 6.19 -11.95
CA ALA A 20 4.87 5.73 -12.98
C ALA A 20 6.32 6.11 -12.63
N THR A 21 6.55 7.32 -12.13
CA THR A 21 7.86 7.78 -11.65
C THR A 21 8.32 6.95 -10.46
N LEU A 22 7.45 6.74 -9.46
CA LEU A 22 7.75 5.94 -8.27
C LEU A 22 8.22 4.52 -8.63
N PHE A 23 7.49 3.80 -9.49
CA PHE A 23 7.88 2.45 -9.90
C PHE A 23 9.17 2.44 -10.74
N THR A 24 9.43 3.49 -11.51
CA THR A 24 10.71 3.65 -12.22
C THR A 24 11.87 3.79 -11.22
N GLU A 25 11.70 4.61 -10.21
CA GLU A 25 12.69 4.79 -9.14
C GLU A 25 12.93 3.49 -8.37
N ILE A 26 11.85 2.79 -7.97
CA ILE A 26 11.93 1.50 -7.27
C ILE A 26 12.77 0.50 -8.08
N ASN A 27 12.52 0.38 -9.38
CA ASN A 27 13.24 -0.56 -10.23
C ASN A 27 14.68 -0.11 -10.57
N SER A 28 15.05 1.13 -10.28
CA SER A 28 16.40 1.66 -10.52
C SER A 28 17.41 1.33 -9.42
N PHE A 29 16.97 0.76 -8.30
CA PHE A 29 17.87 0.43 -7.21
C PHE A 29 18.91 -0.64 -7.62
N PRO A 30 20.20 -0.44 -7.32
CA PRO A 30 21.29 -1.29 -7.81
C PRO A 30 21.36 -2.67 -7.13
N GLN A 31 20.72 -2.83 -5.96
CA GLN A 31 20.70 -4.10 -5.18
C GLN A 31 19.26 -4.41 -4.73
N PRO A 32 18.40 -4.87 -5.63
CA PRO A 32 16.99 -5.07 -5.34
C PRO A 32 16.74 -6.12 -4.25
N ASP A 33 17.59 -7.12 -4.11
CA ASP A 33 17.56 -8.18 -3.10
C ASP A 33 17.81 -7.69 -1.67
N ARG A 34 18.28 -6.46 -1.50
CA ARG A 34 18.54 -5.82 -0.20
C ARG A 34 17.52 -4.75 0.17
N ILE A 35 16.45 -4.63 -0.60
CA ILE A 35 15.49 -3.55 -0.44
C ILE A 35 14.15 -4.11 0.00
N ILE A 36 13.57 -3.48 1.01
CA ILE A 36 12.18 -3.66 1.42
C ILE A 36 11.46 -2.35 1.15
N ILE A 37 10.43 -2.41 0.33
CA ILE A 37 9.55 -1.27 0.04
C ILE A 37 8.30 -1.40 0.92
N LEU A 38 7.98 -0.37 1.66
CA LEU A 38 6.72 -0.27 2.40
C LEU A 38 5.82 0.77 1.73
N PHE A 39 4.69 0.33 1.24
CA PHE A 39 3.58 1.16 0.80
C PHE A 39 2.58 1.29 1.94
N ASP A 40 2.60 2.43 2.60
CA ASP A 40 1.73 2.69 3.73
C ASP A 40 0.43 3.34 3.27
N GLU A 41 -0.71 2.83 3.79
CA GLU A 41 -2.05 3.32 3.49
C GLU A 41 -2.37 3.41 1.99
N ILE A 42 -2.15 2.31 1.25
CA ILE A 42 -2.39 2.26 -0.21
C ILE A 42 -3.86 2.48 -0.60
N ASP A 43 -4.77 2.46 0.37
CA ASP A 43 -6.19 2.80 0.19
C ASP A 43 -6.42 4.26 -0.26
N ALA A 44 -5.45 5.15 -0.09
CA ALA A 44 -5.49 6.48 -0.68
C ALA A 44 -5.70 6.46 -2.21
N ILE A 45 -5.31 5.36 -2.88
CA ILE A 45 -5.53 5.13 -4.32
C ILE A 45 -6.83 4.36 -4.59
N ALA A 46 -7.33 3.58 -3.62
CA ALA A 46 -8.43 2.65 -3.79
C ALA A 46 -9.80 3.17 -3.30
N LEU A 47 -9.87 4.41 -2.79
CA LEU A 47 -11.11 4.98 -2.26
C LEU A 47 -12.16 5.14 -3.35
N ASP A 48 -13.26 4.40 -3.18
CA ASP A 48 -14.49 4.51 -3.95
C ASP A 48 -15.13 5.88 -3.69
N ARG A 49 -14.89 6.84 -4.58
CA ARG A 49 -15.49 8.17 -4.49
C ARG A 49 -16.71 8.23 -5.38
N THR A 50 -17.73 8.96 -4.95
CA THR A 50 -19.03 9.05 -5.62
C THR A 50 -19.08 10.00 -6.82
N ASP A 51 -18.03 10.80 -7.04
CA ASP A 51 -17.96 11.73 -8.18
C ASP A 51 -17.51 10.99 -9.46
N PRO A 52 -18.22 11.13 -10.60
CA PRO A 52 -17.87 10.49 -11.86
C PRO A 52 -16.48 10.89 -12.42
N ASN A 53 -15.98 12.07 -12.10
CA ASN A 53 -14.63 12.50 -12.49
C ASN A 53 -13.57 11.81 -11.61
N ASP A 54 -13.84 11.67 -10.32
CA ASP A 54 -12.99 10.94 -9.38
C ASP A 54 -12.89 9.46 -9.75
N LEU A 55 -13.98 8.82 -10.19
CA LEU A 55 -13.99 7.43 -10.64
C LEU A 55 -13.07 7.18 -11.85
N ARG A 56 -13.00 8.11 -12.79
CA ARG A 56 -12.10 7.99 -13.95
C ARG A 56 -10.64 8.15 -13.55
N GLU A 57 -10.35 9.09 -12.67
CA GLU A 57 -9.00 9.33 -12.17
C GLU A 57 -8.50 8.13 -11.35
N MET A 58 -9.34 7.57 -10.51
CA MET A 58 -9.04 6.36 -9.75
C MET A 58 -8.81 5.15 -10.65
N GLY A 59 -9.63 4.95 -11.66
CA GLY A 59 -9.41 3.89 -12.65
C GLY A 59 -8.04 4.01 -13.33
N ARG A 60 -7.58 5.23 -13.60
CA ARG A 60 -6.23 5.48 -14.14
C ARG A 60 -5.14 5.22 -13.10
N ALA A 61 -5.32 5.67 -11.86
CA ALA A 61 -4.40 5.43 -10.76
C ALA A 61 -4.28 3.93 -10.45
N THR A 62 -5.41 3.22 -10.34
CA THR A 62 -5.44 1.77 -10.15
C THR A 62 -4.74 1.05 -11.30
N SER A 63 -4.98 1.45 -12.55
CA SER A 63 -4.32 0.87 -13.73
C SER A 63 -2.81 1.12 -13.72
N ALA A 64 -2.37 2.30 -13.28
CA ALA A 64 -0.94 2.61 -13.15
C ALA A 64 -0.29 1.78 -12.03
N MET A 65 -0.99 1.60 -10.90
CA MET A 65 -0.55 0.76 -9.79
C MET A 65 -0.39 -0.70 -10.24
N LEU A 66 -1.40 -1.26 -10.91
CA LEU A 66 -1.35 -2.63 -11.45
C LEU A 66 -0.16 -2.82 -12.38
N LYS A 67 0.05 -1.89 -13.33
CA LYS A 67 1.18 -1.94 -14.25
C LYS A 67 2.53 -1.82 -13.54
N GLY A 68 2.59 -1.04 -12.48
CA GLY A 68 3.78 -0.89 -11.66
C GLY A 68 4.10 -2.19 -10.92
N LEU A 69 3.11 -2.79 -10.26
CA LEU A 69 3.25 -4.06 -9.54
C LEU A 69 3.65 -5.20 -10.48
N ASP A 70 3.07 -5.27 -11.70
CA ASP A 70 3.40 -6.28 -12.70
C ASP A 70 4.85 -6.18 -13.22
N ARG A 71 5.53 -5.06 -13.00
CA ARG A 71 6.88 -4.77 -13.50
C ARG A 71 7.92 -4.63 -12.41
N ILE A 72 7.53 -4.74 -11.15
CA ILE A 72 8.48 -4.64 -10.04
C ILE A 72 9.48 -5.79 -10.11
N ASN A 73 10.74 -5.51 -9.78
CA ASN A 73 11.76 -6.55 -9.76
C ASN A 73 11.41 -7.62 -8.71
N GLU A 74 11.40 -8.88 -9.12
CA GLU A 74 11.02 -10.03 -8.29
C GLU A 74 11.88 -10.23 -7.03
N ASN A 75 13.07 -9.64 -6.98
CA ASN A 75 13.95 -9.69 -5.82
C ASN A 75 13.64 -8.59 -4.78
N ILE A 76 12.75 -7.66 -5.07
CA ILE A 76 12.31 -6.63 -4.13
C ILE A 76 11.20 -7.17 -3.25
N VAL A 77 11.35 -7.07 -1.94
CA VAL A 77 10.25 -7.34 -1.00
C VAL A 77 9.35 -6.11 -0.91
N LEU A 78 8.11 -6.25 -1.34
CA LEU A 78 7.10 -5.20 -1.25
C LEU A 78 6.09 -5.55 -0.15
N ILE A 79 5.91 -4.64 0.80
CA ILE A 79 4.89 -4.72 1.84
C ILE A 79 3.91 -3.56 1.62
N ALA A 80 2.62 -3.84 1.69
CA ALA A 80 1.58 -2.82 1.61
C ALA A 80 0.65 -2.91 2.81
N THR A 81 0.21 -1.76 3.34
CA THR A 81 -0.78 -1.69 4.41
C THR A 81 -2.06 -1.03 3.92
N THR A 82 -3.18 -1.47 4.46
CA THR A 82 -4.50 -0.86 4.21
C THR A 82 -5.44 -1.09 5.38
N ASN A 83 -6.29 -0.12 5.65
CA ASN A 83 -7.42 -0.22 6.58
C ASN A 83 -8.72 -0.60 5.85
N LEU A 84 -8.74 -0.61 4.52
CA LEU A 84 -9.93 -0.78 3.69
C LEU A 84 -9.89 -2.02 2.79
N TYR A 85 -9.31 -3.13 3.29
CA TYR A 85 -9.13 -4.36 2.52
C TYR A 85 -10.38 -4.83 1.76
N ASN A 86 -11.58 -4.74 2.40
CA ASN A 86 -12.84 -5.17 1.79
C ASN A 86 -13.30 -4.29 0.61
N HIS A 87 -12.74 -3.08 0.48
CA HIS A 87 -13.05 -2.13 -0.60
C HIS A 87 -11.96 -2.11 -1.68
N PHE A 88 -10.94 -2.97 -1.52
CA PHE A 88 -9.83 -3.03 -2.45
C PHE A 88 -10.22 -3.74 -3.74
N ASP A 89 -9.71 -3.22 -4.86
CA ASP A 89 -9.84 -3.90 -6.15
C ASP A 89 -9.19 -5.29 -6.08
N LYS A 90 -9.99 -6.31 -6.44
CA LYS A 90 -9.53 -7.72 -6.45
C LYS A 90 -8.32 -7.93 -7.37
N ALA A 91 -8.17 -7.12 -8.40
CA ALA A 91 -7.02 -7.20 -9.29
C ALA A 91 -5.73 -6.74 -8.58
N LEU A 92 -5.79 -5.75 -7.69
CA LEU A 92 -4.65 -5.34 -6.84
C LEU A 92 -4.29 -6.45 -5.85
N ILE A 93 -5.27 -7.00 -5.15
CA ILE A 93 -5.06 -8.06 -4.16
C ILE A 93 -4.30 -9.26 -4.77
N ARG A 94 -4.64 -9.63 -6.00
CA ARG A 94 -4.03 -10.77 -6.70
C ARG A 94 -2.56 -10.60 -7.07
N ARG A 95 -1.99 -9.39 -6.93
CA ARG A 95 -0.56 -9.11 -7.17
C ARG A 95 0.30 -9.30 -5.92
N PHE A 96 -0.33 -9.54 -4.78
CA PHE A 96 0.38 -9.84 -3.54
C PHE A 96 0.37 -11.35 -3.29
N ASP A 97 1.54 -11.89 -2.99
CA ASP A 97 1.73 -13.34 -2.76
C ASP A 97 1.13 -13.80 -1.44
N SER A 98 1.04 -12.89 -0.46
CA SER A 98 0.57 -13.20 0.88
C SER A 98 -0.23 -12.05 1.49
N ILE A 99 -1.23 -12.39 2.28
CA ILE A 99 -2.09 -11.44 2.98
C ILE A 99 -2.06 -11.76 4.47
N ILE A 100 -1.74 -10.74 5.28
CA ILE A 100 -1.75 -10.83 6.74
C ILE A 100 -2.93 -10.02 7.25
N ASN A 101 -3.88 -10.69 7.89
CA ASN A 101 -5.06 -10.06 8.46
C ASN A 101 -4.90 -9.85 9.96
N PHE A 102 -4.76 -8.60 10.39
CA PHE A 102 -4.63 -8.23 11.80
C PHE A 102 -5.98 -8.19 12.56
N ASN A 103 -7.10 -8.34 11.88
CA ASN A 103 -8.43 -8.36 12.52
C ASN A 103 -8.80 -9.74 13.09
N GLN A 104 -7.90 -10.71 13.06
CA GLN A 104 -8.13 -12.06 13.57
C GLN A 104 -7.74 -12.26 15.05
N TYR A 105 -7.29 -11.20 15.72
CA TYR A 105 -6.93 -11.28 17.13
C TYR A 105 -8.15 -11.45 18.02
N SER A 106 -8.09 -12.42 18.93
CA SER A 106 -9.06 -12.55 20.02
C SER A 106 -8.89 -11.41 21.03
N ASN A 107 -9.88 -11.22 21.90
CA ASN A 107 -9.74 -10.26 23.00
C ASN A 107 -8.56 -10.60 23.93
N GLU A 108 -8.26 -11.89 24.12
CA GLU A 108 -7.11 -12.36 24.91
C GLU A 108 -5.79 -11.99 24.24
N ASP A 109 -5.69 -12.14 22.91
CA ASP A 109 -4.51 -11.71 22.16
C ASP A 109 -4.29 -10.21 22.28
N LEU A 110 -5.35 -9.41 22.14
CA LEU A 110 -5.30 -7.95 22.26
C LEU A 110 -4.86 -7.51 23.67
N MET A 111 -5.36 -8.18 24.71
CA MET A 111 -4.94 -7.94 26.10
C MET A 111 -3.45 -8.26 26.29
N SER A 112 -2.97 -9.40 25.80
CA SER A 112 -1.56 -9.80 25.87
C SER A 112 -0.64 -8.83 25.12
N ILE A 113 -1.08 -8.32 23.96
CA ILE A 113 -0.35 -7.29 23.19
C ILE A 113 -0.29 -5.98 23.98
N ALA A 114 -1.42 -5.54 24.56
CA ALA A 114 -1.50 -4.32 25.36
C ALA A 114 -0.58 -4.37 26.59
N GLU A 115 -0.56 -5.50 27.32
CA GLU A 115 0.34 -5.71 28.45
C GLU A 115 1.81 -5.58 28.03
N LYS A 116 2.21 -6.27 26.96
CA LYS A 116 3.60 -6.22 26.44
C LYS A 116 3.99 -4.80 26.00
N MET A 117 3.06 -4.06 25.41
CA MET A 117 3.31 -2.67 25.02
C MET A 117 3.48 -1.77 26.25
N LEU A 118 2.61 -1.91 27.26
CA LEU A 118 2.71 -1.16 28.51
C LEU A 118 4.02 -1.43 29.24
N ASP A 119 4.40 -2.71 29.39
CA ASP A 119 5.66 -3.10 30.03
C ASP A 119 6.87 -2.46 29.32
N ARG A 120 6.86 -2.41 28.00
CA ARG A 120 7.92 -1.78 27.21
C ARG A 120 7.97 -0.26 27.39
N TYR A 121 6.83 0.40 27.61
CA TYR A 121 6.78 1.85 27.88
C TYR A 121 7.14 2.19 29.31
N LEU A 122 6.76 1.37 30.27
CA LEU A 122 7.01 1.59 31.70
C LEU A 122 8.42 1.18 32.14
N SER A 123 9.10 0.32 31.36
CA SER A 123 10.49 -0.13 31.63
C SER A 123 11.56 0.81 31.05
N LYS A 124 11.19 1.96 30.50
CA LYS A 124 12.08 3.03 30.08
C LYS A 124 12.16 4.13 31.14
#